data_0c0fc3fb0900e4a3f936d44d044847d9
#
_entry.id   0c0fc3fb0900e4a3f936d44d044847d9
#
_cell.length_a   1.000
_cell.length_b   1.000
_cell.length_c   1.000
_cell.angle_alpha   90.00
_cell.angle_beta   90.00
_cell.angle_gamma   90.00
#
_symmetry.space_group_name_H-M   'P 1'
#
loop_
_entity.id
_entity.type
_entity.pdbx_description
1 polymer ?
#
loop_
_entity_poly.entity_id
_entity_poly.type
_entity_poly.pdbx_seq_one_letter_code
_entity_poly.pdbx_strand_id
1 'polypeptide(L)'
;MNIVGVSFSYADNSLQTRGLKLLQEKLDIQVCDMLDYNMPICNSNKSDGQVPDSVNSFCNVLESADILVFAISEATSHYSAGFKNAMDWLVVKSKFNAKLGTDYAITNKPIFVVTFTPTSKEPNGARHFDITKQLLTKLGANVVDCIAVNDAWKTVIPGGLNAVQSVYSAIKDFMHSYTPSLNNPPNKEDYSSPEWLKAYNEWNMAWKYEMKPIHKVNGIPWPRINDREKQIVEVPLKEDYKL
;
A
#
# COMPACT_ATOMS: atom_id res chain seq x y z
N MET A 1 -8.69 -13.12 2.27
CA MET A 1 -7.69 -12.02 2.37
C MET A 1 -6.98 -11.95 1.05
N ASN A 2 -7.07 -10.81 0.37
CA ASN A 2 -6.49 -10.60 -0.96
C ASN A 2 -5.09 -9.97 -0.82
N ILE A 3 -4.05 -10.72 -1.14
CA ILE A 3 -2.67 -10.22 -1.12
C ILE A 3 -2.27 -9.89 -2.56
N VAL A 4 -1.76 -8.68 -2.78
CA VAL A 4 -1.30 -8.25 -4.10
C VAL A 4 0.18 -7.87 -4.05
N GLY A 5 0.98 -8.55 -4.87
CA GLY A 5 2.39 -8.24 -5.10
C GLY A 5 2.57 -7.40 -6.36
N VAL A 6 3.23 -6.26 -6.25
CA VAL A 6 3.49 -5.36 -7.37
C VAL A 6 4.97 -5.26 -7.64
N SER A 7 5.39 -5.62 -8.84
CA SER A 7 6.75 -5.41 -9.34
C SER A 7 6.89 -4.02 -9.93
N PHE A 8 7.73 -3.17 -9.32
CA PHE A 8 8.03 -1.82 -9.79
C PHE A 8 9.34 -1.78 -10.61
N SER A 9 9.48 -2.69 -11.54
CA SER A 9 10.62 -2.75 -12.47
C SER A 9 10.15 -2.59 -13.90
N TYR A 10 10.92 -1.84 -14.70
CA TYR A 10 10.68 -1.75 -16.15
C TYR A 10 11.56 -2.74 -16.96
N ALA A 11 12.24 -3.66 -16.30
CA ALA A 11 12.97 -4.71 -16.98
C ALA A 11 12.10 -5.95 -17.15
N ASP A 12 12.05 -6.48 -18.35
CA ASP A 12 11.41 -7.76 -18.63
C ASP A 12 11.96 -8.85 -17.71
N ASN A 13 11.07 -9.63 -17.12
CA ASN A 13 11.42 -10.76 -16.27
C ASN A 13 12.44 -10.39 -15.16
N SER A 14 12.22 -9.25 -14.54
CA SER A 14 13.09 -8.69 -13.51
C SER A 14 13.24 -9.59 -12.28
N LEU A 15 14.27 -9.35 -11.46
CA LEU A 15 14.42 -10.02 -10.16
C LEU A 15 13.21 -9.76 -9.26
N GLN A 16 12.60 -8.56 -9.35
CA GLN A 16 11.41 -8.20 -8.58
C GLN A 16 10.23 -9.08 -8.98
N THR A 17 9.96 -9.20 -10.27
CA THR A 17 8.86 -10.05 -10.80
C THR A 17 9.10 -11.51 -10.49
N ARG A 18 10.33 -12.01 -10.67
CA ARG A 18 10.70 -13.42 -10.36
C ARG A 18 10.55 -13.73 -8.87
N GLY A 19 11.00 -12.82 -8.00
CA GLY A 19 10.87 -12.99 -6.55
C GLY A 19 9.41 -13.03 -6.10
N LEU A 20 8.55 -12.18 -6.67
CA LEU A 20 7.10 -12.24 -6.40
C LEU A 20 6.46 -13.54 -6.91
N LYS A 21 6.89 -14.06 -8.07
CA LYS A 21 6.40 -15.36 -8.58
C LYS A 21 6.82 -16.52 -7.69
N LEU A 22 8.04 -16.52 -7.14
CA LEU A 22 8.43 -17.51 -6.13
C LEU A 22 7.62 -17.38 -4.84
N LEU A 23 7.30 -16.16 -4.43
CA LEU A 23 6.43 -15.93 -3.27
C LEU A 23 5.00 -16.46 -3.53
N GLN A 24 4.51 -16.35 -4.78
CA GLN A 24 3.21 -16.87 -5.21
C GLN A 24 3.13 -18.40 -5.06
N GLU A 25 4.23 -19.13 -5.17
CA GLU A 25 4.25 -20.58 -4.94
C GLU A 25 4.05 -20.96 -3.45
N LYS A 26 4.24 -20.00 -2.52
CA LYS A 26 4.10 -20.20 -1.07
C LYS A 26 2.85 -19.54 -0.48
N LEU A 27 2.36 -18.49 -1.11
CA LEU A 27 1.22 -17.68 -0.66
C LEU A 27 0.22 -17.55 -1.79
N ASP A 28 -1.04 -17.46 -1.45
CA ASP A 28 -2.08 -17.05 -2.40
C ASP A 28 -1.97 -15.53 -2.61
N ILE A 29 -1.08 -15.14 -3.52
CA ILE A 29 -0.78 -13.74 -3.86
C ILE A 29 -1.02 -13.50 -5.35
N GLN A 30 -1.77 -12.46 -5.67
CA GLN A 30 -1.88 -11.97 -7.05
C GLN A 30 -0.60 -11.17 -7.39
N VAL A 31 0.12 -11.58 -8.42
CA VAL A 31 1.31 -10.86 -8.90
C VAL A 31 0.93 -9.93 -10.06
N CYS A 32 1.27 -8.66 -9.92
CA CYS A 32 1.09 -7.62 -10.92
C CYS A 32 2.44 -7.07 -11.35
N ASP A 33 2.69 -6.98 -12.65
CA ASP A 33 3.87 -6.31 -13.19
C ASP A 33 3.49 -4.93 -13.70
N MET A 34 4.26 -3.91 -13.35
CA MET A 34 4.02 -2.56 -13.84
C MET A 34 4.07 -2.43 -15.36
N LEU A 35 4.83 -3.31 -16.02
CA LEU A 35 4.90 -3.34 -17.49
C LEU A 35 3.54 -3.60 -18.13
N ASP A 36 2.68 -4.41 -17.48
CA ASP A 36 1.36 -4.77 -18.01
C ASP A 36 0.41 -3.55 -18.10
N TYR A 37 0.66 -2.51 -17.32
CA TYR A 37 -0.19 -1.32 -17.30
C TYR A 37 0.23 -0.24 -18.30
N ASN A 38 1.48 -0.27 -18.78
CA ASN A 38 2.00 0.73 -19.73
C ASN A 38 1.63 2.17 -19.32
N MET A 39 1.77 2.50 -18.06
CA MET A 39 1.42 3.82 -17.54
C MET A 39 2.32 4.89 -18.13
N PRO A 40 1.78 5.99 -18.70
CA PRO A 40 2.60 7.07 -19.20
C PRO A 40 3.36 7.75 -18.05
N ILE A 41 4.42 8.50 -18.39
CA ILE A 41 5.08 9.36 -17.42
C ILE A 41 4.07 10.38 -16.90
N CYS A 42 3.97 10.48 -15.57
CA CYS A 42 3.03 11.38 -14.93
C CYS A 42 3.29 12.84 -15.32
N ASN A 43 2.30 13.46 -15.88
CA ASN A 43 2.32 14.87 -16.27
C ASN A 43 0.99 15.52 -15.92
N SER A 44 0.93 16.13 -14.75
CA SER A 44 -0.27 16.78 -14.22
C SER A 44 -0.78 17.96 -15.05
N ASN A 45 0.06 18.53 -15.93
CA ASN A 45 -0.32 19.68 -16.76
C ASN A 45 -0.99 19.27 -18.10
N LYS A 46 -0.79 18.01 -18.52
CA LYS A 46 -1.38 17.50 -19.77
C LYS A 46 -2.70 16.76 -19.54
N SER A 47 -3.04 16.50 -18.31
CA SER A 47 -4.32 15.87 -18.02
C SER A 47 -5.41 16.94 -18.10
N ASP A 48 -6.20 16.93 -19.17
CA ASP A 48 -7.46 17.68 -19.28
C ASP A 48 -8.48 17.19 -18.22
N GLY A 49 -8.00 16.91 -17.01
CA GLY A 49 -8.75 16.32 -15.91
C GLY A 49 -8.97 14.81 -16.05
N GLN A 50 -8.39 14.15 -17.04
CA GLN A 50 -8.57 12.71 -17.26
C GLN A 50 -7.34 11.91 -16.79
N VAL A 51 -7.59 10.98 -15.90
CA VAL A 51 -6.60 9.96 -15.50
C VAL A 51 -6.62 8.84 -16.55
N PRO A 52 -5.47 8.41 -17.10
CA PRO A 52 -5.43 7.32 -18.07
C PRO A 52 -6.09 6.03 -17.53
N ASP A 53 -6.74 5.26 -18.41
CA ASP A 53 -7.39 3.99 -18.04
C ASP A 53 -6.40 3.00 -17.44
N SER A 54 -5.15 2.99 -17.91
CA SER A 54 -4.08 2.15 -17.35
C SER A 54 -3.79 2.49 -15.89
N VAL A 55 -3.83 3.77 -15.53
CA VAL A 55 -3.68 4.23 -14.14
C VAL A 55 -4.90 3.84 -13.29
N ASN A 56 -6.12 4.00 -13.86
CA ASN A 56 -7.34 3.58 -13.16
C ASN A 56 -7.33 2.08 -12.89
N SER A 57 -6.97 1.26 -13.87
CA SER A 57 -6.84 -0.19 -13.73
C SER A 57 -5.82 -0.57 -12.66
N PHE A 58 -4.66 0.07 -12.66
CA PHE A 58 -3.64 -0.13 -11.63
C PHE A 58 -4.16 0.22 -10.22
N CYS A 59 -4.79 1.38 -10.07
CA CYS A 59 -5.36 1.78 -8.78
C CYS A 59 -6.43 0.81 -8.27
N ASN A 60 -7.31 0.33 -9.16
CA ASN A 60 -8.35 -0.64 -8.79
C ASN A 60 -7.74 -1.93 -8.21
N VAL A 61 -6.62 -2.39 -8.76
CA VAL A 61 -5.89 -3.54 -8.22
C VAL A 61 -5.34 -3.24 -6.83
N LEU A 62 -4.74 -2.07 -6.61
CA LEU A 62 -4.27 -1.67 -5.28
C LEU A 62 -5.43 -1.54 -4.28
N GLU A 63 -6.54 -0.95 -4.70
CA GLU A 63 -7.75 -0.78 -3.87
C GLU A 63 -8.36 -2.12 -3.45
N SER A 64 -8.29 -3.13 -4.31
CA SER A 64 -8.82 -4.47 -4.01
C SER A 64 -8.01 -5.28 -2.99
N ALA A 65 -6.77 -4.89 -2.71
CA ALA A 65 -5.87 -5.62 -1.83
C ALA A 65 -6.17 -5.39 -0.35
N ASP A 66 -6.08 -6.43 0.46
CA ASP A 66 -6.01 -6.33 1.93
C ASP A 66 -4.58 -6.09 2.40
N ILE A 67 -3.60 -6.70 1.71
CA ILE A 67 -2.17 -6.57 1.97
C ILE A 67 -1.45 -6.32 0.64
N LEU A 68 -0.49 -5.40 0.63
CA LEU A 68 0.34 -5.09 -0.51
C LEU A 68 1.79 -5.54 -0.27
N VAL A 69 2.41 -6.11 -1.31
CA VAL A 69 3.84 -6.42 -1.33
C VAL A 69 4.47 -5.66 -2.49
N PHE A 70 5.20 -4.61 -2.18
CA PHE A 70 5.84 -3.76 -3.17
C PHE A 70 7.27 -4.21 -3.42
N ALA A 71 7.50 -4.89 -4.53
CA ALA A 71 8.83 -5.29 -4.97
C ALA A 71 9.47 -4.14 -5.78
N ILE A 72 10.35 -3.38 -5.14
CA ILE A 72 10.94 -2.16 -5.67
C ILE A 72 12.41 -2.40 -5.98
N SER A 73 12.83 -2.14 -7.21
CA SER A 73 14.25 -2.20 -7.56
C SER A 73 15.01 -0.97 -7.08
N GLU A 74 16.19 -1.17 -6.51
CA GLU A 74 17.12 -0.08 -6.23
C GLU A 74 17.80 0.35 -7.54
N ALA A 75 17.70 1.64 -7.86
CA ALA A 75 18.40 2.27 -8.97
C ALA A 75 19.12 3.51 -8.45
N THR A 76 20.43 3.59 -8.70
CA THR A 76 21.28 4.74 -8.26
C THR A 76 21.11 5.06 -6.76
N SER A 77 21.09 4.02 -5.91
CA SER A 77 20.90 4.11 -4.46
C SER A 77 19.53 4.68 -4.03
N HIS A 78 18.55 4.61 -4.92
CA HIS A 78 17.20 5.13 -4.71
C HIS A 78 16.15 4.13 -5.24
N TYR A 79 14.87 4.35 -5.00
CA TYR A 79 13.81 3.56 -5.62
C TYR A 79 13.74 3.81 -7.13
N SER A 80 13.20 2.84 -7.88
CA SER A 80 13.08 2.91 -9.33
C SER A 80 12.16 4.05 -9.81
N ALA A 81 12.42 4.55 -11.01
CA ALA A 81 11.57 5.55 -11.67
C ALA A 81 10.12 5.05 -11.84
N GLY A 82 9.94 3.73 -12.06
CA GLY A 82 8.61 3.13 -12.14
C GLY A 82 7.79 3.26 -10.88
N PHE A 83 8.41 3.01 -9.73
CA PHE A 83 7.76 3.21 -8.44
C PHE A 83 7.36 4.69 -8.25
N LYS A 84 8.30 5.61 -8.52
CA LYS A 84 7.99 7.04 -8.38
C LYS A 84 6.86 7.48 -9.30
N ASN A 85 6.88 7.06 -10.56
CA ASN A 85 5.83 7.38 -11.53
C ASN A 85 4.44 6.90 -11.07
N ALA A 86 4.37 5.68 -10.55
CA ALA A 86 3.12 5.15 -10.01
C ALA A 86 2.61 5.97 -8.82
N MET A 87 3.48 6.32 -7.87
CA MET A 87 3.10 7.14 -6.72
C MET A 87 2.62 8.54 -7.13
N ASP A 88 3.25 9.14 -8.14
CA ASP A 88 2.81 10.43 -8.68
C ASP A 88 1.41 10.34 -9.30
N TRP A 89 1.11 9.26 -10.03
CA TRP A 89 -0.22 9.01 -10.56
C TRP A 89 -1.27 8.80 -9.46
N LEU A 90 -0.94 8.14 -8.35
CA LEU A 90 -1.86 8.05 -7.20
C LEU A 90 -2.25 9.44 -6.69
N VAL A 91 -1.27 10.35 -6.58
CA VAL A 91 -1.52 11.73 -6.15
C VAL A 91 -2.40 12.47 -7.15
N VAL A 92 -2.14 12.32 -8.44
CA VAL A 92 -2.94 12.97 -9.50
C VAL A 92 -4.37 12.43 -9.49
N LYS A 93 -4.55 11.09 -9.45
CA LYS A 93 -5.88 10.47 -9.40
C LYS A 93 -6.70 10.95 -8.20
N SER A 94 -6.11 11.04 -7.01
CA SER A 94 -6.83 11.50 -5.81
C SER A 94 -7.33 12.94 -5.93
N LYS A 95 -6.57 13.82 -6.59
CA LYS A 95 -6.97 15.22 -6.81
C LYS A 95 -8.17 15.36 -7.74
N PHE A 96 -8.26 14.49 -8.76
CA PHE A 96 -9.39 14.51 -9.71
C PHE A 96 -10.61 13.75 -9.20
N ASN A 97 -10.45 12.92 -8.18
CA ASN A 97 -11.54 12.17 -7.57
C ASN A 97 -12.11 12.92 -6.36
N ALA A 98 -12.58 14.15 -6.58
CA ALA A 98 -13.06 15.06 -5.54
C ALA A 98 -14.19 14.48 -4.64
N LYS A 99 -14.76 13.31 -4.99
CA LYS A 99 -15.75 12.61 -4.18
C LYS A 99 -15.15 11.81 -3.01
N LEU A 100 -13.85 11.51 -3.04
CA LEU A 100 -13.18 10.61 -2.10
C LEU A 100 -12.23 11.32 -1.12
N GLY A 101 -12.16 12.64 -1.13
CA GLY A 101 -11.23 13.37 -0.27
C GLY A 101 -9.76 13.15 -0.66
N THR A 102 -8.86 13.03 0.31
CA THR A 102 -7.42 12.83 0.11
C THR A 102 -6.99 11.36 0.16
N ASP A 103 -7.91 10.42 0.00
CA ASP A 103 -7.59 9.01 0.05
C ASP A 103 -6.91 8.56 -1.24
N TYR A 104 -5.78 7.91 -1.08
CA TYR A 104 -5.05 7.26 -2.18
C TYR A 104 -5.42 5.77 -2.21
N ALA A 105 -5.22 5.11 -3.34
CA ALA A 105 -5.48 3.67 -3.48
C ALA A 105 -4.74 2.77 -2.48
N ILE A 106 -3.74 3.33 -1.79
CA ILE A 106 -2.93 2.64 -0.77
C ILE A 106 -3.19 3.14 0.66
N THR A 107 -4.13 4.06 0.85
CA THR A 107 -4.43 4.61 2.19
C THR A 107 -4.90 3.50 3.12
N ASN A 108 -4.34 3.47 4.34
CA ASN A 108 -4.56 2.46 5.39
C ASN A 108 -4.16 1.02 5.02
N LYS A 109 -3.55 0.80 3.85
CA LYS A 109 -3.13 -0.53 3.46
C LYS A 109 -1.82 -0.92 4.12
N PRO A 110 -1.72 -2.11 4.71
CA PRO A 110 -0.44 -2.67 5.13
C PRO A 110 0.42 -2.99 3.92
N ILE A 111 1.64 -2.48 3.91
CA ILE A 111 2.59 -2.63 2.81
C ILE A 111 3.89 -3.24 3.31
N PHE A 112 4.30 -4.33 2.68
CA PHE A 112 5.66 -4.86 2.76
C PHE A 112 6.47 -4.32 1.59
N VAL A 113 7.58 -3.65 1.87
CA VAL A 113 8.53 -3.19 0.85
C VAL A 113 9.62 -4.24 0.72
N VAL A 114 9.79 -4.79 -0.47
CA VAL A 114 10.78 -5.83 -0.75
C VAL A 114 11.71 -5.38 -1.87
N THR A 115 13.00 -5.66 -1.75
CA THR A 115 13.95 -5.48 -2.83
C THR A 115 14.73 -6.76 -3.05
N PHE A 116 14.66 -7.31 -4.28
CA PHE A 116 15.50 -8.42 -4.70
C PHE A 116 16.75 -7.85 -5.36
N THR A 117 17.88 -7.92 -4.66
CA THR A 117 19.13 -7.35 -5.11
C THR A 117 20.11 -8.43 -5.62
N PRO A 118 20.83 -8.19 -6.72
CA PRO A 118 21.76 -9.20 -7.28
C PRO A 118 22.96 -9.49 -6.39
N THR A 119 23.29 -8.61 -5.45
CA THR A 119 24.54 -8.69 -4.66
C THR A 119 24.28 -8.85 -3.17
N SER A 120 25.28 -9.37 -2.44
CA SER A 120 25.27 -9.50 -0.98
C SER A 120 25.92 -8.31 -0.24
N LYS A 121 26.44 -7.32 -0.98
CA LYS A 121 27.14 -6.19 -0.36
C LYS A 121 26.16 -5.23 0.29
N GLU A 122 26.12 -5.22 1.60
CA GLU A 122 25.38 -4.22 2.36
C GLU A 122 25.90 -2.79 2.08
N PRO A 123 25.04 -1.80 2.01
CA PRO A 123 23.57 -1.80 2.19
C PRO A 123 22.79 -1.92 0.85
N ASN A 124 23.30 -2.65 -0.13
CA ASN A 124 22.62 -2.80 -1.43
C ASN A 124 21.21 -3.34 -1.27
N GLY A 125 20.28 -2.76 -2.02
CA GLY A 125 18.84 -3.08 -1.95
C GLY A 125 18.09 -2.38 -0.81
N ALA A 126 18.78 -1.88 0.21
CA ALA A 126 18.16 -1.24 1.37
C ALA A 126 18.30 0.28 1.40
N ARG A 127 19.16 0.87 0.54
CA ARG A 127 19.45 2.32 0.59
C ARG A 127 18.25 3.22 0.40
N HIS A 128 17.23 2.74 -0.32
CA HIS A 128 16.02 3.51 -0.57
C HIS A 128 14.92 3.29 0.48
N PHE A 129 15.07 2.39 1.45
CA PHE A 129 13.97 2.00 2.35
C PHE A 129 13.43 3.17 3.16
N ASP A 130 14.29 3.98 3.75
CA ASP A 130 13.86 5.11 4.58
C ASP A 130 13.03 6.11 3.79
N ILE A 131 13.48 6.48 2.60
CA ILE A 131 12.75 7.45 1.76
C ILE A 131 11.49 6.84 1.15
N THR A 132 11.50 5.54 0.86
CA THR A 132 10.30 4.81 0.41
C THR A 132 9.26 4.78 1.51
N LYS A 133 9.66 4.42 2.73
CA LYS A 133 8.78 4.42 3.91
C LYS A 133 8.18 5.79 4.16
N GLN A 134 8.99 6.86 4.12
CA GLN A 134 8.51 8.23 4.28
C GLN A 134 7.47 8.59 3.21
N LEU A 135 7.73 8.26 1.94
CA LEU A 135 6.82 8.54 0.83
C LEU A 135 5.49 7.78 1.00
N LEU A 136 5.54 6.48 1.27
CA LEU A 136 4.34 5.65 1.44
C LEU A 136 3.52 6.09 2.65
N THR A 137 4.17 6.38 3.78
CA THR A 137 3.50 6.91 4.98
C THR A 137 2.82 8.25 4.70
N LYS A 138 3.46 9.14 3.93
CA LYS A 138 2.85 10.41 3.49
C LYS A 138 1.60 10.20 2.64
N LEU A 139 1.53 9.10 1.89
CA LEU A 139 0.36 8.69 1.12
C LEU A 139 -0.65 7.86 1.96
N GLY A 140 -0.50 7.86 3.27
CA GLY A 140 -1.43 7.21 4.19
C GLY A 140 -1.28 5.69 4.31
N ALA A 141 -0.25 5.09 3.73
CA ALA A 141 -0.02 3.66 3.85
C ALA A 141 0.58 3.27 5.20
N ASN A 142 0.29 2.05 5.65
CA ASN A 142 0.93 1.44 6.80
C ASN A 142 2.10 0.55 6.33
N VAL A 143 3.33 1.06 6.38
CA VAL A 143 4.51 0.27 6.01
C VAL A 143 4.88 -0.66 7.17
N VAL A 144 4.59 -1.95 6.98
CA VAL A 144 4.79 -3.00 7.99
C VAL A 144 6.27 -3.35 8.13
N ASP A 145 6.94 -3.62 7.00
CA ASP A 145 8.34 -4.02 7.00
C ASP A 145 9.04 -3.65 5.68
N CYS A 146 10.37 -3.60 5.72
CA CYS A 146 11.23 -3.37 4.58
C CYS A 146 12.31 -4.46 4.54
N ILE A 147 12.29 -5.32 3.49
CA ILE A 147 13.10 -6.54 3.42
C ILE A 147 13.98 -6.54 2.17
N ALA A 148 15.29 -6.61 2.34
CA ALA A 148 16.24 -6.83 1.25
C ALA A 148 16.53 -8.33 1.11
N VAL A 149 16.26 -8.89 -0.07
CA VAL A 149 16.62 -10.25 -0.43
C VAL A 149 17.90 -10.19 -1.24
N ASN A 150 19.00 -10.49 -0.57
CA ASN A 150 20.35 -10.41 -1.14
C ASN A 150 20.70 -11.63 -2.01
N ASP A 151 21.74 -11.51 -2.85
CA ASP A 151 22.21 -12.58 -3.74
C ASP A 151 21.14 -13.19 -4.64
N ALA A 152 20.17 -12.39 -5.07
CA ALA A 152 19.02 -12.86 -5.86
C ALA A 152 19.43 -13.53 -7.19
N TRP A 153 20.61 -13.22 -7.76
CA TRP A 153 21.17 -13.96 -8.88
C TRP A 153 21.41 -15.44 -8.57
N LYS A 154 21.82 -15.74 -7.34
CA LYS A 154 22.14 -17.11 -6.92
C LYS A 154 20.95 -17.86 -6.36
N THR A 155 19.93 -17.12 -5.89
CA THR A 155 18.82 -17.70 -5.14
C THR A 155 17.48 -17.61 -5.88
N VAL A 156 17.14 -16.44 -6.41
CA VAL A 156 15.86 -16.21 -7.12
C VAL A 156 15.93 -16.72 -8.57
N ILE A 157 17.05 -16.51 -9.27
CA ILE A 157 17.19 -16.96 -10.67
C ILE A 157 17.08 -18.48 -10.83
N PRO A 158 17.72 -19.30 -9.99
CA PRO A 158 17.53 -20.75 -10.03
C PRO A 158 16.16 -21.23 -9.56
N GLY A 159 15.28 -20.35 -9.07
CA GLY A 159 13.95 -20.74 -8.60
C GLY A 159 13.93 -21.34 -7.19
N GLY A 160 14.92 -21.00 -6.36
CA GLY A 160 14.99 -21.51 -4.99
C GLY A 160 13.94 -20.88 -4.08
N LEU A 161 12.93 -21.65 -3.60
CA LEU A 161 11.87 -21.16 -2.72
C LEU A 161 12.39 -20.58 -1.39
N ASN A 162 13.57 -20.99 -0.94
CA ASN A 162 14.22 -20.43 0.25
C ASN A 162 14.64 -18.96 0.05
N ALA A 163 14.80 -18.51 -1.21
CA ALA A 163 15.12 -17.11 -1.51
C ALA A 163 14.07 -16.12 -0.98
N VAL A 164 12.83 -16.53 -0.87
CA VAL A 164 11.72 -15.68 -0.41
C VAL A 164 11.25 -16.02 1.01
N GLN A 165 12.02 -16.84 1.75
CA GLN A 165 11.60 -17.31 3.07
C GLN A 165 11.41 -16.18 4.09
N SER A 166 12.31 -15.18 4.11
CA SER A 166 12.19 -14.04 5.02
C SER A 166 10.91 -13.24 4.75
N VAL A 167 10.62 -12.98 3.47
CA VAL A 167 9.40 -12.27 3.05
C VAL A 167 8.15 -13.08 3.40
N TYR A 168 8.17 -14.39 3.08
CA TYR A 168 7.08 -15.30 3.41
C TYR A 168 6.78 -15.30 4.91
N SER A 169 7.81 -15.47 5.76
CA SER A 169 7.64 -15.51 7.22
C SER A 169 7.09 -14.19 7.75
N ALA A 170 7.64 -13.04 7.33
CA ALA A 170 7.15 -11.73 7.77
C ALA A 170 5.67 -11.51 7.43
N ILE A 171 5.25 -11.88 6.21
CA ILE A 171 3.83 -11.76 5.81
C ILE A 171 2.97 -12.72 6.63
N LYS A 172 3.39 -13.97 6.83
CA LYS A 172 2.64 -14.96 7.59
C LYS A 172 2.47 -14.54 9.05
N ASP A 173 3.53 -14.05 9.68
CA ASP A 173 3.49 -13.58 11.07
C ASP A 173 2.53 -12.39 11.21
N PHE A 174 2.59 -11.46 10.27
CA PHE A 174 1.66 -10.34 10.22
C PHE A 174 0.20 -10.81 10.05
N MET A 175 -0.07 -11.75 9.11
CA MET A 175 -1.41 -12.26 8.88
C MET A 175 -2.06 -12.92 10.11
N HIS A 176 -1.27 -13.51 11.00
CA HIS A 176 -1.79 -14.11 12.24
C HIS A 176 -2.35 -13.07 13.22
N SER A 177 -1.81 -11.84 13.20
CA SER A 177 -2.25 -10.74 14.05
C SER A 177 -3.13 -9.72 13.31
N TYR A 178 -3.22 -9.82 11.98
CA TYR A 178 -3.91 -8.84 11.15
C TYR A 178 -5.41 -9.00 11.22
N THR A 179 -6.08 -7.93 11.61
CA THR A 179 -7.54 -7.81 11.57
C THR A 179 -7.90 -6.77 10.50
N PRO A 180 -8.41 -7.18 9.34
CA PRO A 180 -8.69 -6.26 8.21
C PRO A 180 -9.59 -5.08 8.59
N SER A 181 -10.53 -5.30 9.51
CA SER A 181 -11.44 -4.26 10.02
C SER A 181 -10.74 -3.09 10.70
N LEU A 182 -9.51 -3.27 11.21
CA LEU A 182 -8.73 -2.20 11.83
C LEU A 182 -8.10 -1.24 10.80
N ASN A 183 -7.88 -1.73 9.58
CA ASN A 183 -7.14 -0.98 8.55
C ASN A 183 -8.03 -0.48 7.41
N ASN A 184 -9.24 -1.03 7.27
CA ASN A 184 -10.20 -0.61 6.26
C ASN A 184 -11.46 -0.08 6.94
N PRO A 185 -11.92 1.12 6.59
CA PRO A 185 -13.21 1.60 7.09
C PRO A 185 -14.33 0.67 6.59
N PRO A 186 -15.42 0.56 7.32
CA PRO A 186 -16.61 -0.13 6.85
C PRO A 186 -17.08 0.41 5.51
N ASN A 187 -17.74 -0.44 4.71
CA ASN A 187 -18.29 -0.01 3.43
C ASN A 187 -19.22 1.20 3.59
N LYS A 188 -18.96 2.25 2.80
CA LYS A 188 -19.66 3.53 2.90
C LYS A 188 -21.04 3.54 2.22
N GLU A 189 -21.48 2.45 1.62
CA GLU A 189 -22.74 2.40 0.86
C GLU A 189 -23.97 2.46 1.73
N ASP A 190 -23.87 2.11 3.02
CA ASP A 190 -24.97 2.17 3.96
C ASP A 190 -24.61 2.89 5.28
N TYR A 191 -24.50 4.20 5.19
CA TYR A 191 -24.19 5.06 6.36
C TYR A 191 -25.27 5.10 7.43
N SER A 192 -26.47 4.61 7.15
CA SER A 192 -27.61 4.71 8.05
C SER A 192 -27.88 3.44 8.84
N SER A 193 -27.20 2.32 8.50
CA SER A 193 -27.44 1.07 9.22
C SER A 193 -26.75 1.08 10.59
N PRO A 194 -27.40 0.53 11.63
CA PRO A 194 -26.79 0.37 12.94
C PRO A 194 -25.51 -0.46 12.91
N GLU A 195 -25.46 -1.47 12.04
CA GLU A 195 -24.30 -2.34 11.84
C GLU A 195 -23.12 -1.55 11.26
N TRP A 196 -23.37 -0.69 10.28
CA TRP A 196 -22.35 0.16 9.71
C TRP A 196 -21.80 1.14 10.75
N LEU A 197 -22.66 1.81 11.49
CA LEU A 197 -22.28 2.76 12.53
C LEU A 197 -21.44 2.09 13.62
N LYS A 198 -21.82 0.88 14.04
CA LYS A 198 -21.04 0.09 15.00
C LYS A 198 -19.67 -0.25 14.45
N ALA A 199 -19.59 -0.81 13.24
CA ALA A 199 -18.32 -1.18 12.61
C ALA A 199 -17.43 0.05 12.37
N TYR A 200 -18.00 1.17 11.96
CA TYR A 200 -17.27 2.42 11.76
C TYR A 200 -16.72 2.99 13.07
N ASN A 201 -17.52 2.95 14.16
CA ASN A 201 -17.08 3.41 15.47
C ASN A 201 -15.96 2.53 16.03
N GLU A 202 -16.07 1.21 15.91
CA GLU A 202 -15.01 0.26 16.30
C GLU A 202 -13.71 0.54 15.52
N TRP A 203 -13.79 0.71 14.21
CA TRP A 203 -12.66 1.06 13.36
C TRP A 203 -12.05 2.41 13.76
N ASN A 204 -12.85 3.45 13.95
CA ASN A 204 -12.40 4.78 14.31
C ASN A 204 -11.78 4.82 15.72
N MET A 205 -12.31 4.03 16.64
CA MET A 205 -11.74 3.89 18.00
C MET A 205 -10.39 3.18 17.96
N ALA A 206 -10.27 2.06 17.25
CA ALA A 206 -8.99 1.36 17.08
C ALA A 206 -7.96 2.30 16.43
N TRP A 207 -8.33 2.99 15.37
CA TRP A 207 -7.49 3.99 14.72
C TRP A 207 -7.06 5.11 15.66
N LYS A 208 -7.98 5.67 16.44
CA LYS A 208 -7.71 6.76 17.38
C LYS A 208 -6.73 6.37 18.48
N TYR A 209 -6.79 5.13 18.97
CA TYR A 209 -5.95 4.68 20.08
C TYR A 209 -4.64 4.07 19.61
N GLU A 210 -4.64 3.27 18.56
CA GLU A 210 -3.45 2.57 18.08
C GLU A 210 -2.56 3.44 17.20
N MET A 211 -3.16 4.32 16.37
CA MET A 211 -2.46 5.19 15.42
C MET A 211 -2.24 6.61 15.94
N LYS A 212 -2.63 6.92 17.17
CA LYS A 212 -2.51 8.24 17.79
C LYS A 212 -1.12 8.89 17.70
N PRO A 213 0.01 8.16 17.77
CA PRO A 213 1.33 8.74 17.59
C PRO A 213 1.54 9.36 16.22
N ILE A 214 0.98 8.75 15.17
CA ILE A 214 1.11 9.22 13.78
C ILE A 214 0.28 10.49 13.56
N HIS A 215 -0.89 10.58 14.20
CA HIS A 215 -1.76 11.75 14.09
C HIS A 215 -1.18 13.02 14.72
N LYS A 216 -0.46 12.88 15.83
CA LYS A 216 0.15 14.03 16.51
C LYS A 216 1.23 14.71 15.69
N VAL A 217 1.91 13.97 14.78
CA VAL A 217 2.98 14.52 13.94
C VAL A 217 2.44 15.39 12.81
N ASN A 218 1.25 15.10 12.30
CA ASN A 218 0.70 15.76 11.11
C ASN A 218 -0.48 16.71 11.38
N GLY A 219 -1.01 16.79 12.60
CA GLY A 219 -2.10 17.70 12.98
C GLY A 219 -3.42 17.51 12.23
N ILE A 220 -3.53 16.44 11.43
CA ILE A 220 -4.71 16.16 10.61
C ILE A 220 -5.53 15.07 11.28
N PRO A 221 -6.75 15.36 11.74
CA PRO A 221 -7.65 14.31 12.21
C PRO A 221 -7.98 13.39 11.04
N TRP A 222 -7.66 12.12 11.19
CA TRP A 222 -7.96 11.08 10.22
C TRP A 222 -8.96 10.08 10.82
N PRO A 223 -9.91 9.56 10.03
CA PRO A 223 -10.20 9.92 8.64
C PRO A 223 -10.82 11.33 8.53
N ARG A 224 -10.60 12.00 7.39
CA ARG A 224 -11.38 13.18 7.05
C ARG A 224 -12.79 12.72 6.69
N ILE A 225 -13.65 12.80 7.64
CA ILE A 225 -15.07 12.49 7.48
C ILE A 225 -15.71 13.73 6.85
N ASN A 226 -16.51 13.55 5.78
CA ASN A 226 -17.26 14.64 5.20
C ASN A 226 -18.33 15.12 6.21
N ASP A 227 -18.94 16.28 6.00
CA ASP A 227 -19.86 16.86 6.96
C ASP A 227 -21.07 15.96 7.27
N ARG A 228 -21.49 15.15 6.29
CA ARG A 228 -22.58 14.19 6.47
C ARG A 228 -22.14 13.03 7.37
N GLU A 229 -20.97 12.49 7.14
CA GLU A 229 -20.39 11.42 7.97
C GLU A 229 -20.15 11.90 9.40
N LYS A 230 -19.65 13.13 9.59
CA LYS A 230 -19.51 13.75 10.92
C LYS A 230 -20.83 13.84 11.65
N GLN A 231 -21.87 14.27 10.96
CA GLN A 231 -23.21 14.36 11.57
C GLN A 231 -23.73 13.01 12.03
N ILE A 232 -23.49 11.95 11.25
CA ILE A 232 -23.92 10.59 11.59
C ILE A 232 -23.11 10.00 12.75
N VAL A 233 -21.79 10.26 12.78
CA VAL A 233 -20.89 9.66 13.79
C VAL A 233 -20.81 10.51 15.07
N GLU A 234 -20.91 11.84 14.98
CA GLU A 234 -20.85 12.71 16.17
C GLU A 234 -22.00 12.48 17.15
N VAL A 235 -23.19 12.14 16.66
CA VAL A 235 -24.36 11.91 17.54
C VAL A 235 -24.14 10.70 18.47
N PRO A 236 -23.72 9.50 17.98
CA PRO A 236 -23.41 8.39 18.88
C PRO A 236 -22.19 8.65 19.76
N LEU A 237 -21.15 9.30 19.23
CA LEU A 237 -19.92 9.56 19.99
C LEU A 237 -20.13 10.55 21.16
N LYS A 238 -21.03 11.51 21.03
CA LYS A 238 -21.33 12.46 22.10
C LYS A 238 -22.10 11.83 23.26
N GLU A 239 -22.89 10.81 22.99
CA GLU A 239 -23.67 10.12 24.02
C GLU A 239 -22.90 9.02 24.73
N ASP A 240 -22.10 8.24 23.98
CA ASP A 240 -21.44 7.04 24.50
C ASP A 240 -20.00 7.26 24.99
N TYR A 241 -19.34 8.35 24.58
CA TYR A 241 -17.90 8.55 24.82
C TYR A 241 -17.60 9.94 25.38
N LYS A 242 -18.36 10.40 26.36
CA LYS A 242 -17.91 11.50 27.24
C LYS A 242 -16.75 11.00 28.07
N LEU A 243 -15.54 11.35 27.66
CA LEU A 243 -14.35 11.27 28.49
C LEU A 243 -14.29 12.48 29.40
#